data_a0912d661811b800332994832fd98bf9
#
_entry.id   a0912d661811b800332994832fd98bf9
#
_cell.length_a   1.000
_cell.length_b   1.000
_cell.length_c   1.000
_cell.angle_alpha   90.00
_cell.angle_beta   90.00
_cell.angle_gamma   90.00
#
_symmetry.space_group_name_H-M   'P 1'
#
loop_
_entity.id
_entity.type
_entity.pdbx_description
1 polymer ?
#
loop_
_entity_poly.entity_id
_entity_poly.type
_entity_poly.pdbx_seq_one_letter_code
_entity_poly.pdbx_strand_id
1 'polypeptide(L)'
;LMSVAGAAIRGAGRLIAVGHRELTKELAKKYGATDVVDYKDGDIVAQIMERTNNEKVDRVIIAGGTESTINDAYRMVKCGGNISNVAGYDFSKEFHLTVADAGCLVNHVTLTGRLCAGGRYRLENLMALIKNGRLDPTLLITHELHGFDKIEDGFRMMDERKTPDTIKPIVI
;
A
#
# COMPACT_ATOMS: atom_id res chain seq x y z
N LEU A 1 -0.79 4.07 1.86
CA LEU A 1 -0.12 5.38 1.77
C LEU A 1 1.26 5.34 2.42
N MET A 2 1.43 4.84 3.64
CA MET A 2 2.77 4.75 4.29
C MET A 2 3.75 3.86 3.53
N SER A 3 3.29 2.84 2.82
CA SER A 3 4.14 2.05 1.92
C SER A 3 4.66 2.88 0.74
N VAL A 4 3.82 3.77 0.20
CA VAL A 4 4.21 4.73 -0.85
C VAL A 4 5.30 5.66 -0.33
N ALA A 5 5.05 6.32 0.82
CA ALA A 5 6.03 7.20 1.46
C ALA A 5 7.36 6.48 1.73
N GLY A 6 7.30 5.26 2.25
CA GLY A 6 8.50 4.45 2.53
C GLY A 6 9.30 4.10 1.27
N ALA A 7 8.63 3.79 0.17
CA ALA A 7 9.27 3.51 -1.12
C ALA A 7 9.91 4.78 -1.71
N ALA A 8 9.22 5.93 -1.63
CA ALA A 8 9.75 7.21 -2.08
C ALA A 8 11.00 7.63 -1.28
N ILE A 9 10.96 7.52 0.06
CA ILE A 9 12.11 7.81 0.93
C ILE A 9 13.32 6.93 0.60
N ARG A 10 13.07 5.69 0.16
CA ARG A 10 14.12 4.76 -0.25
C ARG A 10 14.60 4.96 -1.69
N GLY A 11 14.13 5.99 -2.37
CA GLY A 11 14.62 6.38 -3.69
C GLY A 11 14.06 5.56 -4.84
N ALA A 12 12.82 5.10 -4.77
CA ALA A 12 12.15 4.49 -5.92
C ALA A 12 12.07 5.51 -7.06
N GLY A 13 12.69 5.21 -8.19
CA GLY A 13 12.73 6.11 -9.36
C GLY A 13 11.37 6.24 -10.05
N ARG A 14 10.61 5.16 -10.08
CA ARG A 14 9.20 5.13 -10.48
C ARG A 14 8.38 4.44 -9.41
N LEU A 15 7.29 5.04 -9.00
CA LEU A 15 6.44 4.55 -7.92
C LEU A 15 4.98 4.62 -8.33
N ILE A 16 4.41 3.46 -8.64
CA ILE A 16 3.03 3.34 -9.08
C ILE A 16 2.18 2.96 -7.88
N ALA A 17 1.26 3.82 -7.48
CA ALA A 17 0.29 3.54 -6.43
C ALA A 17 -1.01 3.00 -7.04
N VAL A 18 -1.61 1.98 -6.40
CA VAL A 18 -2.90 1.43 -6.80
C VAL A 18 -3.95 1.82 -5.75
N GLY A 19 -5.02 2.46 -6.17
CA GLY A 19 -6.10 2.91 -5.29
C GLY A 19 -7.27 3.46 -6.08
N HIS A 20 -8.41 3.66 -5.42
CA HIS A 20 -9.63 4.13 -6.08
C HIS A 20 -10.11 5.49 -5.56
N ARG A 21 -10.08 5.71 -4.23
CA ARG A 21 -10.62 6.94 -3.64
C ARG A 21 -9.77 8.15 -4.04
N GLU A 22 -10.42 9.23 -4.49
CA GLU A 22 -9.71 10.44 -4.95
C GLU A 22 -8.73 10.98 -3.91
N LEU A 23 -9.17 11.12 -2.65
CA LEU A 23 -8.30 11.54 -1.57
C LEU A 23 -7.04 10.66 -1.44
N THR A 24 -7.19 9.32 -1.56
CA THR A 24 -6.04 8.41 -1.46
C THR A 24 -5.11 8.52 -2.66
N LYS A 25 -5.64 8.82 -3.84
CA LYS A 25 -4.85 9.07 -5.06
C LYS A 25 -4.04 10.36 -4.94
N GLU A 26 -4.66 11.42 -4.45
CA GLU A 26 -3.98 12.70 -4.19
C GLU A 26 -2.89 12.56 -3.14
N LEU A 27 -3.18 11.90 -2.02
CA LEU A 27 -2.20 11.67 -0.96
C LEU A 27 -1.06 10.76 -1.41
N ALA A 28 -1.34 9.76 -2.26
CA ALA A 28 -0.28 8.93 -2.84
C ALA A 28 0.72 9.79 -3.64
N LYS A 29 0.22 10.74 -4.44
CA LYS A 29 1.07 11.70 -5.17
C LYS A 29 1.88 12.58 -4.21
N LYS A 30 1.25 13.11 -3.16
CA LYS A 30 1.94 13.91 -2.13
C LYS A 30 3.04 13.10 -1.42
N TYR A 31 2.85 11.80 -1.24
CA TYR A 31 3.84 10.90 -0.66
C TYR A 31 4.88 10.39 -1.67
N GLY A 32 4.84 10.86 -2.92
CA GLY A 32 5.86 10.60 -3.92
C GLY A 32 5.51 9.53 -4.96
N ALA A 33 4.25 9.13 -5.09
CA ALA A 33 3.84 8.32 -6.23
C ALA A 33 4.00 9.11 -7.53
N THR A 34 4.69 8.53 -8.51
CA THR A 34 4.86 9.10 -9.85
C THR A 34 3.65 8.84 -10.74
N ASP A 35 2.99 7.72 -10.49
CA ASP A 35 1.82 7.25 -11.22
C ASP A 35 0.76 6.74 -10.25
N VAL A 36 -0.50 6.80 -10.67
CA VAL A 36 -1.62 6.20 -9.94
C VAL A 36 -2.47 5.37 -10.88
N VAL A 37 -2.80 4.16 -10.46
CA VAL A 37 -3.68 3.21 -11.13
C VAL A 37 -4.96 3.08 -10.33
N ASP A 38 -6.10 3.22 -10.99
CA ASP A 38 -7.41 2.97 -10.38
C ASP A 38 -7.87 1.55 -10.72
N TYR A 39 -8.11 0.75 -9.68
CA TYR A 39 -8.57 -0.64 -9.87
C TYR A 39 -10.04 -0.74 -10.34
N LYS A 40 -10.76 0.38 -10.40
CA LYS A 40 -12.11 0.45 -10.98
C LYS A 40 -12.08 0.66 -12.50
N ASP A 41 -10.98 1.16 -13.02
CA ASP A 41 -10.83 1.44 -14.45
C ASP A 41 -10.45 0.19 -15.28
N GLY A 42 -10.37 -0.98 -14.64
CA GLY A 42 -10.10 -2.25 -15.29
C GLY A 42 -9.02 -3.09 -14.62
N ASP A 43 -8.50 -4.08 -15.36
CA ASP A 43 -7.47 -5.00 -14.87
C ASP A 43 -6.19 -4.26 -14.46
N ILE A 44 -5.80 -4.41 -13.20
CA ILE A 44 -4.63 -3.72 -12.62
C ILE A 44 -3.35 -4.13 -13.36
N VAL A 45 -3.20 -5.40 -13.70
CA VAL A 45 -2.00 -5.91 -14.37
C VAL A 45 -1.88 -5.28 -15.75
N ALA A 46 -2.97 -5.23 -16.52
CA ALA A 46 -2.98 -4.60 -17.83
C ALA A 46 -2.59 -3.12 -17.74
N GLN A 47 -3.15 -2.37 -16.78
CA GLN A 47 -2.81 -0.97 -16.57
C GLN A 47 -1.34 -0.77 -16.17
N ILE A 48 -0.76 -1.65 -15.36
CA ILE A 48 0.67 -1.59 -14.99
C ILE A 48 1.54 -1.93 -16.20
N MET A 49 1.18 -2.96 -16.97
CA MET A 49 1.93 -3.36 -18.16
C MET A 49 1.98 -2.25 -19.21
N GLU A 50 0.85 -1.58 -19.45
CA GLU A 50 0.78 -0.42 -20.34
C GLU A 50 1.73 0.69 -19.88
N ARG A 51 1.69 1.07 -18.59
CA ARG A 51 2.53 2.13 -18.03
C ARG A 51 4.01 1.78 -18.02
N THR A 52 4.35 0.51 -17.98
CA THR A 52 5.74 0.05 -17.95
C THR A 52 6.24 -0.42 -19.34
N ASN A 53 5.51 -0.15 -20.42
CA ASN A 53 5.84 -0.64 -21.77
C ASN A 53 6.07 -2.16 -21.80
N ASN A 54 5.29 -2.92 -21.04
CA ASN A 54 5.41 -4.36 -20.85
C ASN A 54 6.69 -4.85 -20.14
N GLU A 55 7.46 -3.94 -19.52
CA GLU A 55 8.68 -4.33 -18.81
C GLU A 55 8.44 -4.90 -17.42
N LYS A 56 7.21 -4.78 -16.88
CA LYS A 56 6.89 -5.13 -15.50
C LYS A 56 7.59 -4.23 -14.47
N VAL A 57 7.45 -4.55 -13.18
CA VAL A 57 8.03 -3.79 -12.08
C VAL A 57 9.05 -4.63 -11.32
N ASP A 58 10.08 -3.98 -10.77
CA ASP A 58 11.14 -4.68 -10.03
C ASP A 58 10.64 -5.16 -8.67
N ARG A 59 9.70 -4.42 -8.05
CA ARG A 59 9.19 -4.71 -6.71
C ARG A 59 7.71 -4.39 -6.59
N VAL A 60 7.00 -5.24 -5.83
CA VAL A 60 5.60 -5.03 -5.46
C VAL A 60 5.47 -4.99 -3.95
N ILE A 61 4.73 -4.02 -3.42
CA ILE A 61 4.33 -3.99 -2.01
C ILE A 61 2.82 -4.15 -1.93
N ILE A 62 2.37 -5.22 -1.33
CA ILE A 62 0.95 -5.48 -1.07
C ILE A 62 0.62 -4.96 0.33
N ALA A 63 -0.12 -3.86 0.41
CA ALA A 63 -0.49 -3.21 1.66
C ALA A 63 -2.01 -3.18 1.90
N GLY A 64 -2.75 -3.97 1.15
CA GLY A 64 -4.20 -4.14 1.18
C GLY A 64 -4.64 -4.91 -0.05
N GLY A 65 -5.92 -5.13 -0.19
CA GLY A 65 -6.49 -5.91 -1.27
C GLY A 65 -7.07 -7.24 -0.79
N THR A 66 -7.29 -8.13 -1.72
CA THR A 66 -7.81 -9.48 -1.51
C THR A 66 -6.74 -10.52 -1.78
N GLU A 67 -7.06 -11.80 -1.60
CA GLU A 67 -6.18 -12.94 -1.87
C GLU A 67 -5.67 -12.95 -3.33
N SER A 68 -6.51 -12.49 -4.28
CA SER A 68 -6.13 -12.39 -5.69
C SER A 68 -5.00 -11.40 -5.96
N THR A 69 -4.78 -10.43 -5.07
CA THR A 69 -3.71 -9.45 -5.22
C THR A 69 -2.32 -10.08 -5.25
N ILE A 70 -2.16 -11.27 -4.64
CA ILE A 70 -0.90 -12.03 -4.70
C ILE A 70 -0.65 -12.51 -6.14
N ASN A 71 -1.69 -13.01 -6.81
CA ASN A 71 -1.59 -13.47 -8.21
C ASN A 71 -1.25 -12.31 -9.13
N ASP A 72 -1.91 -11.16 -8.94
CA ASP A 72 -1.62 -9.96 -9.73
C ASP A 72 -0.17 -9.49 -9.52
N ALA A 73 0.33 -9.56 -8.27
CA ALA A 73 1.71 -9.23 -7.97
C ALA A 73 2.70 -10.12 -8.74
N TYR A 74 2.47 -11.42 -8.82
CA TYR A 74 3.30 -12.34 -9.62
C TYR A 74 3.24 -12.05 -11.13
N ARG A 75 2.08 -11.66 -11.64
CA ARG A 75 1.90 -11.32 -13.07
C ARG A 75 2.65 -10.05 -13.47
N MET A 76 2.77 -9.08 -12.55
CA MET A 76 3.38 -7.78 -12.86
C MET A 76 4.81 -7.61 -12.36
N VAL A 77 5.35 -8.52 -11.54
CA VAL A 77 6.74 -8.45 -11.09
C VAL A 77 7.69 -9.05 -12.12
N LYS A 78 8.89 -8.46 -12.30
CA LYS A 78 9.96 -8.98 -13.15
C LYS A 78 10.53 -10.30 -12.62
N CYS A 79 11.18 -11.06 -13.49
CA CYS A 79 12.05 -12.15 -13.08
C CYS A 79 13.12 -11.63 -12.12
N GLY A 80 13.39 -12.34 -11.04
CA GLY A 80 14.28 -11.90 -9.97
C GLY A 80 13.73 -10.80 -9.06
N GLY A 81 12.49 -10.38 -9.26
CA GLY A 81 11.85 -9.31 -8.50
C GLY A 81 11.40 -9.75 -7.10
N ASN A 82 10.89 -8.79 -6.34
CA ASN A 82 10.48 -9.03 -4.95
C ASN A 82 9.04 -8.58 -4.70
N ILE A 83 8.26 -9.43 -4.07
CA ILE A 83 6.91 -9.15 -3.59
C ILE A 83 6.96 -9.09 -2.06
N SER A 84 6.61 -7.95 -1.49
CA SER A 84 6.52 -7.76 -0.03
C SER A 84 5.07 -7.62 0.38
N ASN A 85 4.55 -8.59 1.12
CA ASN A 85 3.21 -8.54 1.66
C ASN A 85 3.22 -8.03 3.11
N VAL A 86 2.47 -6.95 3.36
CA VAL A 86 2.20 -6.40 4.70
C VAL A 86 0.69 -6.32 4.99
N ALA A 87 -0.13 -6.86 4.09
CA ALA A 87 -1.57 -7.02 4.31
C ALA A 87 -1.86 -8.26 5.16
N GLY A 88 -2.86 -8.15 6.03
CA GLY A 88 -3.44 -9.30 6.72
C GLY A 88 -4.63 -9.83 5.92
N TYR A 89 -4.77 -11.14 5.92
CA TYR A 89 -5.90 -11.85 5.31
C TYR A 89 -6.63 -12.68 6.37
N ASP A 90 -7.89 -12.99 6.11
CA ASP A 90 -8.67 -13.91 6.93
C ASP A 90 -8.06 -15.31 6.83
N PHE A 91 -7.87 -15.98 7.98
CA PHE A 91 -7.30 -17.33 8.07
C PHE A 91 -8.13 -18.40 7.36
N SER A 92 -9.40 -18.14 7.09
CA SER A 92 -10.28 -19.03 6.32
C SER A 92 -10.10 -18.91 4.80
N LYS A 93 -9.31 -17.94 4.34
CA LYS A 93 -9.12 -17.67 2.92
C LYS A 93 -7.90 -18.38 2.36
N GLU A 94 -8.01 -18.72 1.09
CA GLU A 94 -6.94 -19.34 0.31
C GLU A 94 -6.59 -18.43 -0.87
N PHE A 95 -5.35 -18.47 -1.31
CA PHE A 95 -4.97 -17.92 -2.59
C PHE A 95 -4.47 -19.04 -3.50
N HIS A 96 -4.81 -18.93 -4.78
CA HIS A 96 -4.43 -19.92 -5.77
C HIS A 96 -3.50 -19.26 -6.80
N LEU A 97 -2.26 -19.71 -6.81
CA LEU A 97 -1.26 -19.25 -7.78
C LEU A 97 -1.11 -20.32 -8.86
N THR A 98 -1.35 -19.96 -10.12
CA THR A 98 -1.11 -20.88 -11.21
C THR A 98 0.39 -21.03 -11.47
N VAL A 99 0.78 -22.19 -12.00
CA VAL A 99 2.18 -22.42 -12.38
C VAL A 99 2.65 -21.41 -13.44
N ALA A 100 1.74 -21.01 -14.33
CA ALA A 100 2.04 -20.00 -15.37
C ALA A 100 2.30 -18.62 -14.74
N ASP A 101 1.45 -18.16 -13.81
CA ASP A 101 1.64 -16.87 -13.13
C ASP A 101 2.90 -16.87 -12.26
N ALA A 102 3.21 -18.02 -11.64
CA ALA A 102 4.44 -18.22 -10.89
C ALA A 102 5.70 -18.35 -11.79
N GLY A 103 5.57 -18.19 -13.11
CA GLY A 103 6.69 -18.32 -14.04
C GLY A 103 7.35 -19.70 -13.99
N CYS A 104 6.53 -20.76 -13.89
CA CYS A 104 6.96 -22.15 -13.72
C CYS A 104 7.87 -22.37 -12.48
N LEU A 105 7.82 -21.48 -11.49
CA LEU A 105 8.65 -21.49 -10.29
C LEU A 105 10.17 -21.33 -10.55
N VAL A 106 10.55 -20.89 -11.74
CA VAL A 106 11.95 -20.65 -12.12
C VAL A 106 12.26 -19.19 -12.40
N ASN A 107 11.31 -18.29 -12.10
CA ASN A 107 11.46 -16.86 -12.33
C ASN A 107 12.21 -16.12 -11.19
N HIS A 108 12.74 -16.83 -10.20
CA HIS A 108 13.49 -16.27 -9.08
C HIS A 108 12.77 -15.15 -8.29
N VAL A 109 11.44 -15.13 -8.33
CA VAL A 109 10.65 -14.15 -7.56
C VAL A 109 10.66 -14.53 -6.09
N THR A 110 10.91 -13.54 -5.24
CA THR A 110 10.84 -13.71 -3.79
C THR A 110 9.53 -13.13 -3.25
N LEU A 111 8.73 -13.94 -2.58
CA LEU A 111 7.57 -13.48 -1.80
C LEU A 111 7.94 -13.45 -0.32
N THR A 112 7.79 -12.29 0.32
CA THR A 112 8.05 -12.11 1.74
C THR A 112 6.83 -11.51 2.43
N GLY A 113 6.28 -12.21 3.43
CA GLY A 113 5.28 -11.69 4.35
C GLY A 113 5.93 -11.23 5.65
N ARG A 114 5.56 -10.04 6.14
CA ARG A 114 6.08 -9.51 7.40
C ARG A 114 5.06 -8.66 8.12
N LEU A 115 5.03 -8.79 9.43
CA LEU A 115 4.44 -7.77 10.31
C LEU A 115 5.42 -6.62 10.52
N CYS A 116 4.87 -5.46 10.89
CA CYS A 116 5.68 -4.31 11.26
C CYS A 116 6.62 -4.68 12.42
N ALA A 117 7.91 -4.58 12.21
CA ALA A 117 8.87 -4.75 13.29
C ALA A 117 8.72 -3.58 14.27
N GLY A 118 8.44 -3.89 15.53
CA GLY A 118 8.33 -2.91 16.61
C GLY A 118 9.69 -2.57 17.23
N GLY A 119 9.62 -1.94 18.39
CA GLY A 119 10.76 -1.63 19.24
C GLY A 119 11.20 -0.17 19.19
N ARG A 120 11.85 0.25 20.27
CA ARG A 120 12.25 1.64 20.52
C ARG A 120 13.11 2.21 19.38
N TYR A 121 14.14 1.49 18.98
CA TYR A 121 15.05 1.92 17.92
C TYR A 121 14.32 2.25 16.61
N ARG A 122 13.32 1.43 16.25
CA ARG A 122 12.53 1.68 15.05
C ARG A 122 11.66 2.91 15.15
N LEU A 123 11.03 3.10 16.31
CA LEU A 123 10.23 4.30 16.58
C LEU A 123 11.09 5.57 16.56
N GLU A 124 12.27 5.53 17.16
CA GLU A 124 13.21 6.66 17.14
C GLU A 124 13.64 7.02 15.71
N ASN A 125 13.90 6.03 14.86
CA ASN A 125 14.22 6.27 13.45
C ASN A 125 13.05 6.89 12.68
N LEU A 126 11.81 6.43 12.91
CA LEU A 126 10.62 7.03 12.30
C LEU A 126 10.41 8.47 12.78
N MET A 127 10.59 8.73 14.08
CA MET A 127 10.53 10.07 14.65
C MET A 127 11.61 10.99 14.05
N ALA A 128 12.80 10.47 13.79
CA ALA A 128 13.86 11.24 13.12
C ALA A 128 13.46 11.63 11.68
N LEU A 129 12.78 10.75 10.93
CA LEU A 129 12.26 11.10 9.60
C LEU A 129 11.24 12.24 9.68
N ILE A 130 10.33 12.19 10.66
CA ILE A 130 9.32 13.23 10.88
C ILE A 130 9.99 14.54 11.29
N LYS A 131 10.86 14.50 12.30
CA LYS A 131 11.59 15.69 12.81
C LYS A 131 12.39 16.41 11.73
N ASN A 132 12.96 15.66 10.79
CA ASN A 132 13.76 16.22 9.70
C ASN A 132 12.93 16.49 8.43
N GLY A 133 11.61 16.50 8.51
CA GLY A 133 10.72 16.82 7.39
C GLY A 133 10.76 15.81 6.22
N ARG A 134 11.24 14.58 6.47
CA ARG A 134 11.31 13.54 5.44
C ARG A 134 10.02 12.74 5.32
N LEU A 135 9.18 12.79 6.34
CA LEU A 135 7.88 12.12 6.40
C LEU A 135 6.90 13.01 7.16
N ASP A 136 5.79 13.33 6.55
CA ASP A 136 4.68 14.02 7.19
C ASP A 136 3.49 13.05 7.38
N PRO A 137 3.31 12.47 8.57
CA PRO A 137 2.18 11.59 8.85
C PRO A 137 0.86 12.36 9.06
N THR A 138 0.90 13.68 9.26
CA THR A 138 -0.28 14.50 9.54
C THR A 138 -1.22 14.58 8.34
N LEU A 139 -0.71 14.38 7.12
CA LEU A 139 -1.51 14.28 5.91
C LEU A 139 -2.55 13.13 5.95
N LEU A 140 -2.38 12.16 6.83
CA LEU A 140 -3.35 11.08 7.02
C LEU A 140 -4.50 11.47 7.94
N ILE A 141 -4.33 12.50 8.77
CA ILE A 141 -5.36 12.97 9.70
C ILE A 141 -6.42 13.68 8.89
N THR A 142 -7.61 13.09 8.83
CA THR A 142 -8.72 13.63 8.04
C THR A 142 -9.82 14.25 8.88
N HIS A 143 -9.93 13.84 10.14
CA HIS A 143 -10.95 14.33 11.05
C HIS A 143 -10.37 14.46 12.45
N GLU A 144 -10.63 15.60 13.08
CA GLU A 144 -10.31 15.86 14.47
C GLU A 144 -11.61 15.91 15.27
N LEU A 145 -11.72 15.05 16.25
CA LEU A 145 -12.88 14.93 17.14
C LEU A 145 -12.46 15.39 18.53
N HIS A 146 -13.22 16.29 19.13
CA HIS A 146 -12.88 16.87 20.41
C HIS A 146 -13.70 16.24 21.55
N GLY A 147 -12.98 15.70 22.54
CA GLY A 147 -13.54 15.08 23.74
C GLY A 147 -13.58 13.56 23.67
N PHE A 148 -13.39 12.96 24.84
CA PHE A 148 -13.32 11.50 25.00
C PHE A 148 -14.62 10.78 24.59
N ASP A 149 -15.76 11.43 24.77
CA ASP A 149 -17.09 10.96 24.34
C ASP A 149 -17.21 10.75 22.83
N LYS A 150 -16.29 11.31 22.04
CA LYS A 150 -16.26 11.21 20.57
C LYS A 150 -15.48 9.99 20.05
N ILE A 151 -14.92 9.17 20.90
CA ILE A 151 -14.17 7.98 20.46
C ILE A 151 -15.05 7.04 19.63
N GLU A 152 -16.30 6.81 20.05
CA GLU A 152 -17.22 5.94 19.33
C GLU A 152 -17.55 6.49 17.94
N ASP A 153 -17.74 7.81 17.82
CA ASP A 153 -17.96 8.45 16.52
C ASP A 153 -16.78 8.22 15.58
N GLY A 154 -15.55 8.32 16.09
CA GLY A 154 -14.33 8.01 15.33
C GLY A 154 -14.28 6.57 14.82
N PHE A 155 -14.65 5.60 15.64
CA PHE A 155 -14.74 4.20 15.24
C PHE A 155 -15.82 3.98 14.18
N ARG A 156 -17.00 4.57 14.35
CA ARG A 156 -18.07 4.49 13.36
C ARG A 156 -17.68 5.06 12.02
N MET A 157 -16.95 6.19 11.97
CA MET A 157 -16.44 6.77 10.73
C MET A 157 -15.51 5.82 9.98
N MET A 158 -14.73 5.00 10.69
CA MET A 158 -13.84 4.02 10.08
C MET A 158 -14.57 2.75 9.64
N ASP A 159 -15.56 2.29 10.41
CA ASP A 159 -16.28 1.05 10.16
C ASP A 159 -17.27 1.17 8.99
N GLU A 160 -18.02 2.24 8.95
CA GLU A 160 -19.10 2.38 8.00
C GLU A 160 -18.67 2.51 6.54
N ARG A 161 -17.39 2.67 6.24
CA ARG A 161 -16.86 2.94 4.88
C ARG A 161 -17.67 3.94 4.07
N LYS A 162 -18.63 4.58 4.72
CA LYS A 162 -19.61 5.52 4.14
C LYS A 162 -19.06 6.93 4.03
N THR A 163 -17.97 7.22 4.74
CA THR A 163 -17.31 8.52 4.69
C THR A 163 -16.13 8.38 3.73
N PRO A 164 -16.29 8.75 2.44
CA PRO A 164 -15.27 8.48 1.40
C PRO A 164 -13.94 9.17 1.70
N ASP A 165 -13.96 10.23 2.50
CA ASP A 165 -12.80 11.06 2.81
C ASP A 165 -12.17 10.73 4.17
N THR A 166 -12.58 9.65 4.82
CA THR A 166 -11.98 9.22 6.09
C THR A 166 -10.78 8.32 5.84
N ILE A 167 -9.61 8.73 6.36
CA ILE A 167 -8.40 7.90 6.39
C ILE A 167 -8.04 7.62 7.85
N LYS A 168 -7.82 8.65 8.64
CA LYS A 168 -7.47 8.52 10.04
C LYS A 168 -8.13 9.62 10.87
N PRO A 169 -9.28 9.35 11.50
CA PRO A 169 -9.82 10.23 12.51
C PRO A 169 -8.95 10.16 13.77
N ILE A 170 -8.77 11.27 14.44
CA ILE A 170 -8.11 11.36 15.74
C ILE A 170 -9.06 12.00 16.74
N VAL A 171 -8.90 11.62 18.01
CA VAL A 171 -9.63 12.24 19.13
C VAL A 171 -8.64 12.99 19.99
N ILE A 172 -8.93 14.25 20.26
CA ILE A 172 -8.10 15.19 21.06
C ILE A 172 -8.92 15.87 22.15
#